data_e0af0e64895df11fe6ebe992b0d72439
#
_entry.id   e0af0e64895df11fe6ebe992b0d72439
#
_cell.length_a   1.000
_cell.length_b   1.000
_cell.length_c   1.000
_cell.angle_alpha   90.00
_cell.angle_beta   90.00
_cell.angle_gamma   90.00
#
_symmetry.space_group_name_H-M   'P 1'
#
loop_
_entity.id
_entity.type
_entity.pdbx_description
1 polymer ?
#
loop_
_entity_poly.entity_id
_entity_poly.type
_entity_poly.pdbx_seq_one_letter_code
_entity_poly.pdbx_strand_id
1 'polypeptide(L)'
;MAERFFSTKPSSGGENLRRDNLTLLSGPISSGKTSLLFQFALSVASASENNRVVFICHRKRIESNPPFLSQGIDPSSDVFNRIQRKYVDGDEGIRKYFAAFHLHIDLPSAVVIDDFDDYFTQFLSSWIRNSKGTLMNSRARDMAMVRTLALCHNAILDANKKAACEVVLSETNPGDSPRSLFIYKRWIPTISTIKGDGDGSFLLRSNGSSFEKSAKYSIAL
;
A
#
# COMPACT_ATOMS: atom_id res chain seq x y z
N MET A 1 12.62 3.42 5.35
CA MET A 1 11.34 2.80 4.93
C MET A 1 11.41 1.27 4.85
N ALA A 2 12.40 0.67 4.14
CA ALA A 2 12.52 -0.79 4.04
C ALA A 2 12.48 -1.51 5.40
N GLU A 3 13.14 -0.97 6.42
CA GLU A 3 13.15 -1.55 7.78
C GLU A 3 11.76 -1.68 8.40
N ARG A 4 10.80 -0.80 8.06
CA ARG A 4 9.46 -0.80 8.62
C ARG A 4 8.60 -1.98 8.14
N PHE A 5 8.97 -2.61 7.01
CA PHE A 5 8.33 -3.82 6.51
C PHE A 5 8.82 -5.09 7.22
N PHE A 6 9.94 -5.02 7.97
CA PHE A 6 10.54 -6.18 8.61
C PHE A 6 10.68 -6.04 10.13
N SER A 7 10.55 -4.83 10.69
CA SER A 7 10.74 -4.58 12.12
C SER A 7 9.42 -4.62 12.88
N THR A 8 9.41 -5.35 13.98
CA THR A 8 8.36 -5.31 15.00
C THR A 8 8.64 -4.25 16.08
N LYS A 9 9.83 -3.63 16.07
CA LYS A 9 10.21 -2.61 17.06
C LYS A 9 9.94 -1.21 16.49
N PRO A 10 9.31 -0.31 17.27
CA PRO A 10 9.21 1.09 16.87
C PRO A 10 10.62 1.68 16.74
N SER A 11 10.94 2.26 15.60
CA SER A 11 12.21 2.97 15.43
C SER A 11 12.18 4.23 16.29
N SER A 12 12.93 4.21 17.40
CA SER A 12 13.18 5.36 18.26
C SER A 12 14.22 6.28 17.61
N GLY A 13 13.82 7.00 16.59
CA GLY A 13 14.68 7.96 15.90
C GLY A 13 13.93 9.27 15.72
N GLY A 14 14.19 10.23 16.62
CA GLY A 14 13.68 11.59 16.51
C GLY A 14 14.40 12.37 15.41
N GLU A 15 14.06 12.10 14.16
CA GLU A 15 14.36 13.00 13.06
C GLU A 15 13.04 13.50 12.46
N ASN A 16 12.84 14.82 12.52
CA ASN A 16 11.83 15.56 11.77
C ASN A 16 12.14 15.54 10.26
N LEU A 17 12.33 14.34 9.70
CA LEU A 17 12.29 14.15 8.26
C LEU A 17 10.83 14.36 7.84
N ARG A 18 10.61 15.21 6.83
CA ARG A 18 9.35 15.28 6.09
C ARG A 18 8.91 13.84 5.84
N ARG A 19 7.92 13.37 6.61
CA ARG A 19 7.40 12.02 6.45
C ARG A 19 6.80 12.00 5.05
N ASP A 20 7.39 11.19 4.18
CA ASP A 20 6.79 10.88 2.90
C ASP A 20 5.46 10.20 3.20
N ASN A 21 4.37 10.97 3.14
CA ASN A 21 3.06 10.54 3.60
C ASN A 21 2.42 9.49 2.66
N LEU A 22 2.97 9.33 1.45
CA LEU A 22 2.57 8.30 0.49
C LEU A 22 3.79 7.47 0.08
N THR A 23 3.62 6.15 0.11
CA THR A 23 4.64 5.19 -0.31
C THR A 23 4.02 4.14 -1.23
N LEU A 24 4.73 3.77 -2.28
CA LEU A 24 4.39 2.65 -3.17
C LEU A 24 5.33 1.48 -2.93
N LEU A 25 4.76 0.28 -2.79
CA LEU A 25 5.47 -1.00 -2.82
C LEU A 25 5.13 -1.72 -4.12
N SER A 26 6.07 -1.79 -5.05
CA SER A 26 5.89 -2.45 -6.35
C SER A 26 6.72 -3.73 -6.42
N GLY A 27 6.16 -4.78 -6.98
CA GLY A 27 6.88 -6.04 -7.15
C GLY A 27 6.09 -7.11 -7.90
N PRO A 28 6.75 -8.24 -8.23
CA PRO A 28 6.12 -9.31 -9.00
C PRO A 28 5.01 -10.01 -8.22
N ILE A 29 4.23 -10.84 -8.93
CA ILE A 29 3.25 -11.74 -8.32
C ILE A 29 3.98 -12.67 -7.33
N SER A 30 3.31 -13.02 -6.25
CA SER A 30 3.82 -13.95 -5.21
C SER A 30 5.12 -13.50 -4.51
N SER A 31 5.47 -12.23 -4.58
CA SER A 31 6.62 -11.67 -3.86
C SER A 31 6.32 -11.30 -2.39
N GLY A 32 5.18 -11.70 -1.85
CA GLY A 32 4.83 -11.44 -0.44
C GLY A 32 4.44 -10.00 -0.12
N LYS A 33 4.07 -9.17 -1.12
CA LYS A 33 3.67 -7.77 -0.90
C LYS A 33 2.60 -7.62 0.17
N THR A 34 1.52 -8.40 0.07
CA THR A 34 0.42 -8.38 1.05
C THR A 34 0.91 -8.68 2.46
N SER A 35 1.84 -9.64 2.61
CA SER A 35 2.44 -9.98 3.91
C SER A 35 3.33 -8.84 4.44
N LEU A 36 4.12 -8.21 3.58
CA LEU A 36 4.92 -7.04 3.93
C LEU A 36 4.05 -5.85 4.35
N LEU A 37 2.96 -5.60 3.63
CA LEU A 37 1.98 -4.56 3.99
C LEU A 37 1.31 -4.86 5.32
N PHE A 38 1.01 -6.14 5.58
CA PHE A 38 0.41 -6.54 6.84
C PHE A 38 1.40 -6.41 8.00
N GLN A 39 2.67 -6.77 7.77
CA GLN A 39 3.76 -6.55 8.73
C GLN A 39 3.96 -5.05 9.04
N PHE A 40 3.90 -4.21 8.01
CA PHE A 40 3.90 -2.76 8.18
C PHE A 40 2.72 -2.29 9.04
N ALA A 41 1.51 -2.76 8.75
CA ALA A 41 0.32 -2.43 9.54
C ALA A 41 0.47 -2.84 11.01
N LEU A 42 1.00 -4.04 11.28
CA LEU A 42 1.32 -4.50 12.63
C LEU A 42 2.35 -3.62 13.32
N SER A 43 3.43 -3.25 12.62
CA SER A 43 4.47 -2.36 13.16
C SER A 43 3.89 -1.01 13.59
N VAL A 44 3.02 -0.42 12.76
CA VAL A 44 2.35 0.85 13.09
C VAL A 44 1.40 0.68 14.27
N ALA A 45 0.56 -0.36 14.26
CA ALA A 45 -0.40 -0.62 15.33
C ALA A 45 0.28 -0.93 16.68
N SER A 46 1.45 -1.60 16.65
CA SER A 46 2.23 -1.94 17.84
C SER A 46 2.96 -0.75 18.44
N ALA A 47 3.23 0.30 17.67
CA ALA A 47 4.01 1.45 18.12
C ALA A 47 3.32 2.27 19.22
N SER A 48 1.99 2.24 19.30
CA SER A 48 1.19 2.89 20.37
C SER A 48 -0.18 2.23 20.48
N GLU A 49 -0.76 2.21 21.67
CA GLU A 49 -2.11 1.72 21.91
C GLU A 49 -3.20 2.52 21.18
N ASN A 50 -2.93 3.79 20.91
CA ASN A 50 -3.84 4.68 20.20
C ASN A 50 -3.72 4.55 18.67
N ASN A 51 -2.69 3.86 18.16
CA ASN A 51 -2.52 3.71 16.74
C ASN A 51 -3.55 2.73 16.15
N ARG A 52 -4.23 3.17 15.11
CA ARG A 52 -5.17 2.37 14.33
C ARG A 52 -4.73 2.35 12.88
N VAL A 53 -4.91 1.24 12.22
CA VAL A 53 -4.57 1.06 10.80
C VAL A 53 -5.81 0.60 10.04
N VAL A 54 -6.06 1.20 8.89
CA VAL A 54 -7.09 0.73 7.96
C VAL A 54 -6.41 0.01 6.80
N PHE A 55 -6.77 -1.25 6.59
CA PHE A 55 -6.24 -2.12 5.55
C PHE A 55 -7.32 -2.33 4.47
N ILE A 56 -7.19 -1.62 3.33
CA ILE A 56 -8.11 -1.69 2.19
C ILE A 56 -7.65 -2.81 1.25
N CYS A 57 -8.52 -3.76 0.97
CA CYS A 57 -8.19 -4.93 0.15
C CYS A 57 -9.42 -5.56 -0.49
N HIS A 58 -9.20 -6.44 -1.47
CA HIS A 58 -10.23 -7.31 -2.03
C HIS A 58 -10.51 -8.50 -1.09
N ARG A 59 -11.79 -8.68 -0.69
CA ARG A 59 -12.18 -9.77 0.22
C ARG A 59 -11.71 -11.13 -0.27
N LYS A 60 -12.07 -11.51 -1.51
CA LYS A 60 -11.74 -12.82 -2.07
C LYS A 60 -10.24 -13.10 -2.08
N ARG A 61 -9.41 -12.09 -2.33
CA ARG A 61 -7.96 -12.25 -2.39
C ARG A 61 -7.37 -12.57 -1.02
N ILE A 62 -7.74 -11.82 0.00
CA ILE A 62 -7.27 -12.04 1.37
C ILE A 62 -7.78 -13.37 1.95
N GLU A 63 -9.02 -13.76 1.63
CA GLU A 63 -9.59 -15.03 2.09
C GLU A 63 -8.94 -16.24 1.39
N SER A 64 -8.57 -16.11 0.10
CA SER A 64 -7.92 -17.20 -0.64
C SER A 64 -6.41 -17.30 -0.36
N ASN A 65 -5.75 -16.18 -0.10
CA ASN A 65 -4.31 -16.09 0.14
C ASN A 65 -4.07 -15.16 1.35
N PRO A 66 -4.27 -15.65 2.58
CA PRO A 66 -4.04 -14.84 3.77
C PRO A 66 -2.57 -14.43 3.88
N PRO A 67 -2.28 -13.24 4.43
CA PRO A 67 -0.92 -12.78 4.61
C PRO A 67 -0.18 -13.69 5.60
N PHE A 68 1.08 -13.99 5.30
CA PHE A 68 1.98 -14.66 6.23
C PHE A 68 2.38 -13.70 7.34
N LEU A 69 2.44 -14.21 8.57
CA LEU A 69 3.00 -13.48 9.70
C LEU A 69 4.48 -13.77 9.82
N SER A 70 5.27 -12.77 10.20
CA SER A 70 6.67 -12.99 10.52
C SER A 70 6.81 -13.88 11.76
N GLN A 71 7.91 -14.64 11.83
CA GLN A 71 8.18 -15.51 12.98
C GLN A 71 8.18 -14.72 14.29
N GLY A 72 7.57 -15.30 15.32
CA GLY A 72 7.48 -14.70 16.67
C GLY A 72 6.32 -13.72 16.86
N ILE A 73 5.43 -13.55 15.89
CA ILE A 73 4.19 -12.81 16.09
C ILE A 73 3.12 -13.75 16.61
N ASP A 74 2.56 -13.41 17.79
CA ASP A 74 1.42 -14.13 18.35
C ASP A 74 0.13 -13.72 17.60
N PRO A 75 -0.55 -14.66 16.90
CA PRO A 75 -1.78 -14.37 16.18
C PRO A 75 -2.95 -13.94 17.09
N SER A 76 -2.91 -14.25 18.38
CA SER A 76 -3.92 -13.89 19.37
C SER A 76 -3.72 -12.50 19.99
N SER A 77 -2.66 -11.80 19.59
CA SER A 77 -2.34 -10.47 20.12
C SER A 77 -3.44 -9.45 19.86
N ASP A 78 -3.81 -8.66 20.86
CA ASP A 78 -4.79 -7.56 20.77
C ASP A 78 -4.42 -6.48 19.75
N VAL A 79 -3.17 -6.44 19.30
CA VAL A 79 -2.70 -5.53 18.25
C VAL A 79 -3.52 -5.70 16.96
N PHE A 80 -3.93 -6.93 16.65
CA PHE A 80 -4.75 -7.21 15.45
C PHE A 80 -6.11 -6.51 15.48
N ASN A 81 -6.69 -6.26 16.66
CA ASN A 81 -7.95 -5.54 16.81
C ASN A 81 -7.84 -4.07 16.38
N ARG A 82 -6.63 -3.54 16.30
CA ARG A 82 -6.34 -2.17 15.85
C ARG A 82 -6.11 -2.06 14.33
N ILE A 83 -6.14 -3.20 13.62
CA ILE A 83 -6.04 -3.26 12.17
C ILE A 83 -7.41 -3.55 11.58
N GLN A 84 -8.11 -2.49 11.16
CA GLN A 84 -9.43 -2.60 10.56
C GLN A 84 -9.31 -2.97 9.09
N ARG A 85 -9.82 -4.12 8.69
CA ARG A 85 -9.92 -4.51 7.27
C ARG A 85 -11.15 -3.87 6.64
N LYS A 86 -10.93 -3.18 5.52
CA LYS A 86 -11.99 -2.59 4.71
C LYS A 86 -11.99 -3.22 3.32
N TYR A 87 -13.05 -3.96 3.03
CA TYR A 87 -13.21 -4.61 1.74
C TYR A 87 -13.85 -3.66 0.73
N VAL A 88 -13.24 -3.52 -0.43
CA VAL A 88 -13.75 -2.73 -1.56
C VAL A 88 -13.54 -3.50 -2.87
N ASP A 89 -14.43 -3.30 -3.83
CA ASP A 89 -14.41 -4.05 -5.10
C ASP A 89 -13.89 -3.21 -6.28
N GLY A 90 -13.76 -1.88 -6.12
CA GLY A 90 -13.30 -0.98 -7.17
C GLY A 90 -12.83 0.36 -6.64
N ASP A 91 -12.31 1.19 -7.55
CA ASP A 91 -11.77 2.52 -7.25
C ASP A 91 -12.78 3.47 -6.58
N GLU A 92 -14.06 3.30 -6.86
CA GLU A 92 -15.12 4.09 -6.23
C GLU A 92 -15.14 3.90 -4.70
N GLY A 93 -14.91 2.68 -4.20
CA GLY A 93 -14.83 2.39 -2.77
C GLY A 93 -13.67 3.12 -2.10
N ILE A 94 -12.50 3.18 -2.76
CA ILE A 94 -11.34 3.94 -2.29
C ILE A 94 -11.66 5.43 -2.29
N ARG A 95 -12.23 5.96 -3.39
CA ARG A 95 -12.59 7.37 -3.50
C ARG A 95 -13.62 7.79 -2.44
N LYS A 96 -14.66 6.99 -2.21
CA LYS A 96 -15.65 7.24 -1.15
C LYS A 96 -15.00 7.30 0.24
N TYR A 97 -14.07 6.40 0.51
CA TYR A 97 -13.34 6.39 1.78
C TYR A 97 -12.54 7.68 2.00
N PHE A 98 -11.71 8.08 1.02
CA PHE A 98 -10.90 9.28 1.16
C PHE A 98 -11.70 10.59 1.03
N ALA A 99 -12.81 10.61 0.29
CA ALA A 99 -13.71 11.76 0.26
C ALA A 99 -14.35 12.04 1.64
N ALA A 100 -14.65 10.99 2.39
CA ALA A 100 -15.20 11.07 3.74
C ALA A 100 -14.11 11.08 4.84
N PHE A 101 -12.82 11.14 4.50
CA PHE A 101 -11.72 10.98 5.45
C PHE A 101 -11.74 12.04 6.56
N HIS A 102 -12.14 13.24 6.24
CA HIS A 102 -12.25 14.37 7.17
C HIS A 102 -13.35 14.19 8.22
N LEU A 103 -14.29 13.25 8.01
CA LEU A 103 -15.39 12.95 8.93
C LEU A 103 -15.00 11.93 10.01
N HIS A 104 -13.83 11.30 9.92
CA HIS A 104 -13.34 10.42 10.97
C HIS A 104 -13.05 11.21 12.24
N ILE A 105 -13.66 10.81 13.34
CA ILE A 105 -13.39 11.39 14.67
C ILE A 105 -11.96 11.03 15.09
N ASP A 106 -11.61 9.74 14.94
CA ASP A 106 -10.28 9.21 15.18
C ASP A 106 -9.61 8.89 13.84
N LEU A 107 -8.63 9.71 13.47
CA LEU A 107 -7.88 9.50 12.24
C LEU A 107 -6.96 8.27 12.41
N PRO A 108 -6.90 7.36 11.41
CA PRO A 108 -5.97 6.25 11.45
C PRO A 108 -4.52 6.76 11.31
N SER A 109 -3.60 6.11 12.02
CA SER A 109 -2.16 6.39 11.92
C SER A 109 -1.58 5.95 10.57
N ALA A 110 -2.21 4.95 9.94
CA ALA A 110 -1.88 4.55 8.58
C ALA A 110 -3.10 3.99 7.83
N VAL A 111 -3.08 4.17 6.51
CA VAL A 111 -3.99 3.49 5.58
C VAL A 111 -3.14 2.67 4.61
N VAL A 112 -3.44 1.40 4.51
CA VAL A 112 -2.79 0.46 3.57
C VAL A 112 -3.78 0.14 2.48
N ILE A 113 -3.34 0.16 1.20
CA ILE A 113 -4.17 -0.25 0.06
C ILE A 113 -3.40 -1.34 -0.70
N ASP A 114 -3.92 -2.56 -0.65
CA ASP A 114 -3.29 -3.71 -1.30
C ASP A 114 -3.72 -3.81 -2.75
N ASP A 115 -2.75 -4.03 -3.66
CA ASP A 115 -2.92 -4.13 -5.12
C ASP A 115 -3.75 -2.99 -5.72
N PHE A 116 -3.29 -1.75 -5.51
CA PHE A 116 -3.98 -0.52 -5.88
C PHE A 116 -4.37 -0.46 -7.36
N ASP A 117 -3.53 -0.94 -8.27
CA ASP A 117 -3.79 -0.90 -9.72
C ASP A 117 -4.93 -1.83 -10.16
N ASP A 118 -5.20 -2.89 -9.42
CA ASP A 118 -6.28 -3.83 -9.71
C ASP A 118 -7.68 -3.21 -9.57
N TYR A 119 -7.84 -2.19 -8.73
CA TYR A 119 -9.13 -1.49 -8.58
C TYR A 119 -9.57 -0.74 -9.85
N PHE A 120 -8.66 -0.55 -10.81
CA PHE A 120 -8.93 0.14 -12.06
C PHE A 120 -9.08 -0.81 -13.27
N THR A 121 -8.92 -2.12 -13.06
CA THR A 121 -9.01 -3.11 -14.16
C THR A 121 -10.44 -3.37 -14.61
N GLN A 122 -11.44 -3.12 -13.78
CA GLN A 122 -12.87 -3.29 -14.13
C GLN A 122 -13.29 -2.40 -15.30
N PHE A 123 -12.62 -1.29 -15.54
CA PHE A 123 -12.79 -0.49 -16.75
C PHE A 123 -12.41 -1.24 -18.02
N LEU A 124 -11.53 -2.24 -17.94
CA LEU A 124 -11.14 -3.08 -19.07
C LEU A 124 -12.19 -4.14 -19.41
N SER A 125 -12.82 -4.75 -18.40
CA SER A 125 -13.72 -5.90 -18.59
C SER A 125 -15.13 -5.53 -19.05
N SER A 126 -15.68 -4.39 -18.64
CA SER A 126 -17.01 -3.93 -19.03
C SER A 126 -17.07 -3.41 -20.49
N TRP A 127 -15.92 -3.01 -21.06
CA TRP A 127 -15.84 -2.40 -22.39
C TRP A 127 -15.25 -3.34 -23.47
N ILE A 128 -14.62 -4.46 -23.11
CA ILE A 128 -14.12 -5.47 -24.07
C ILE A 128 -15.25 -6.05 -24.93
N ARG A 129 -16.51 -5.94 -24.51
CA ARG A 129 -17.68 -6.33 -25.30
C ARG A 129 -17.99 -5.42 -26.50
N ASN A 130 -17.38 -4.23 -26.60
CA ASN A 130 -17.60 -3.28 -27.69
C ASN A 130 -16.28 -2.96 -28.40
N SER A 131 -16.02 -3.63 -29.48
CA SER A 131 -14.84 -3.86 -30.29
C SER A 131 -14.11 -2.65 -30.92
N LYS A 132 -13.94 -1.50 -30.28
CA LYS A 132 -13.20 -0.33 -30.84
C LYS A 132 -12.33 0.47 -29.86
N GLY A 133 -11.95 -0.06 -28.69
CA GLY A 133 -11.58 0.84 -27.59
C GLY A 133 -10.28 0.63 -26.83
N THR A 134 -9.24 -0.07 -27.32
CA THR A 134 -8.05 -0.36 -26.49
C THR A 134 -7.30 0.91 -26.02
N LEU A 135 -7.20 1.93 -26.83
CA LEU A 135 -6.51 3.20 -26.47
C LEU A 135 -7.35 4.14 -25.57
N MET A 136 -8.68 4.14 -25.74
CA MET A 136 -9.54 4.95 -24.85
C MET A 136 -9.60 4.38 -23.43
N ASN A 137 -9.45 3.09 -23.28
CA ASN A 137 -9.52 2.40 -22.00
C ASN A 137 -8.31 2.67 -21.10
N SER A 138 -7.09 2.78 -21.65
CA SER A 138 -5.89 3.13 -20.90
C SER A 138 -5.99 4.55 -20.34
N ARG A 139 -6.45 5.52 -21.13
CA ARG A 139 -6.66 6.90 -20.68
C ARG A 139 -7.70 7.01 -19.56
N ALA A 140 -8.82 6.30 -19.68
CA ALA A 140 -9.86 6.30 -18.65
C ALA A 140 -9.34 5.73 -17.33
N ARG A 141 -8.59 4.62 -17.41
CA ARG A 141 -7.91 4.01 -16.27
C ARG A 141 -6.91 4.98 -15.63
N ASP A 142 -6.03 5.57 -16.42
CA ASP A 142 -5.01 6.51 -15.96
C ASP A 142 -5.65 7.73 -15.28
N MET A 143 -6.71 8.27 -15.86
CA MET A 143 -7.48 9.38 -15.28
C MET A 143 -8.15 8.99 -13.95
N ALA A 144 -8.70 7.78 -13.85
CA ALA A 144 -9.27 7.28 -12.60
C ALA A 144 -8.19 7.13 -11.52
N MET A 145 -7.02 6.56 -11.88
CA MET A 145 -5.87 6.48 -10.98
C MET A 145 -5.41 7.85 -10.49
N VAL A 146 -5.22 8.81 -11.40
CA VAL A 146 -4.81 10.18 -11.05
C VAL A 146 -5.81 10.83 -10.10
N ARG A 147 -7.11 10.72 -10.38
CA ARG A 147 -8.16 11.28 -9.51
C ARG A 147 -8.14 10.65 -8.12
N THR A 148 -7.97 9.34 -8.05
CA THR A 148 -7.93 8.62 -6.77
C THR A 148 -6.68 8.97 -5.98
N LEU A 149 -5.49 9.02 -6.62
CA LEU A 149 -4.24 9.41 -5.97
C LEU A 149 -4.28 10.87 -5.49
N ALA A 150 -4.83 11.78 -6.29
CA ALA A 150 -5.00 13.18 -5.90
C ALA A 150 -5.89 13.31 -4.65
N LEU A 151 -6.98 12.54 -4.60
CA LEU A 151 -7.88 12.53 -3.46
C LEU A 151 -7.20 11.95 -2.22
N CYS A 152 -6.49 10.84 -2.34
CA CYS A 152 -5.69 10.25 -1.25
C CYS A 152 -4.67 11.28 -0.73
N HIS A 153 -3.90 11.88 -1.62
CA HIS A 153 -2.88 12.87 -1.27
C HIS A 153 -3.48 14.06 -0.51
N ASN A 154 -4.57 14.66 -1.01
CA ASN A 154 -5.20 15.79 -0.38
C ASN A 154 -5.79 15.43 1.00
N ALA A 155 -6.45 14.27 1.10
CA ALA A 155 -7.02 13.79 2.35
C ALA A 155 -5.92 13.58 3.43
N ILE A 156 -4.77 13.04 3.03
CA ILE A 156 -3.64 12.83 3.94
C ILE A 156 -2.94 14.12 4.31
N LEU A 157 -2.77 15.05 3.39
CA LEU A 157 -2.24 16.38 3.70
C LEU A 157 -3.11 17.10 4.74
N ASP A 158 -4.44 16.98 4.59
CA ASP A 158 -5.36 17.60 5.53
C ASP A 158 -5.37 16.89 6.90
N ALA A 159 -5.35 15.57 6.90
CA ALA A 159 -5.23 14.77 8.13
C ALA A 159 -3.95 15.08 8.90
N ASN A 160 -2.82 15.22 8.21
CA ASN A 160 -1.52 15.52 8.83
C ASN A 160 -1.42 16.92 9.46
N LYS A 161 -2.40 17.78 9.26
CA LYS A 161 -2.55 19.02 10.05
C LYS A 161 -3.05 18.75 11.47
N LYS A 162 -3.73 17.61 11.68
CA LYS A 162 -4.35 17.23 12.96
C LYS A 162 -3.58 16.11 13.66
N ALA A 163 -3.27 15.03 12.93
CA ALA A 163 -2.58 13.86 13.46
C ALA A 163 -1.75 13.20 12.36
N ALA A 164 -0.62 12.60 12.72
CA ALA A 164 0.24 11.92 11.76
C ALA A 164 -0.48 10.71 11.15
N CYS A 165 -0.65 10.74 9.82
CA CYS A 165 -1.23 9.65 9.03
C CYS A 165 -0.40 9.44 7.78
N GLU A 166 -0.19 8.19 7.40
CA GLU A 166 0.53 7.82 6.19
C GLU A 166 -0.28 6.82 5.35
N VAL A 167 -0.01 6.78 4.04
CA VAL A 167 -0.63 5.81 3.12
C VAL A 167 0.45 4.98 2.45
N VAL A 168 0.27 3.67 2.47
CA VAL A 168 1.11 2.72 1.76
C VAL A 168 0.27 1.96 0.75
N LEU A 169 0.67 2.02 -0.51
CA LEU A 169 0.01 1.34 -1.63
C LEU A 169 0.87 0.17 -2.08
N SER A 170 0.28 -0.94 -2.51
CA SER A 170 1.01 -1.92 -3.31
C SER A 170 0.51 -1.99 -4.75
N GLU A 171 1.39 -2.41 -5.65
CA GLU A 171 1.11 -2.69 -7.05
C GLU A 171 1.79 -3.99 -7.47
N THR A 172 1.09 -4.80 -8.26
CA THR A 172 1.66 -5.99 -8.85
C THR A 172 2.20 -5.71 -10.25
N ASN A 173 3.51 -5.83 -10.40
CA ASN A 173 4.19 -5.61 -11.68
C ASN A 173 5.14 -6.77 -12.00
N PRO A 174 5.04 -7.41 -13.17
CA PRO A 174 5.94 -8.47 -13.58
C PRO A 174 7.34 -7.98 -13.98
N GLY A 175 7.52 -6.66 -14.18
CA GLY A 175 8.78 -6.06 -14.62
C GLY A 175 9.50 -5.28 -13.52
N ASP A 176 10.59 -4.63 -13.91
CA ASP A 176 11.47 -3.88 -13.00
C ASP A 176 10.88 -2.55 -12.51
N SER A 177 9.83 -2.07 -13.15
CA SER A 177 9.21 -0.76 -12.86
C SER A 177 7.69 -0.86 -12.86
N PRO A 178 6.99 -0.05 -12.05
CA PRO A 178 5.54 0.06 -12.08
C PRO A 178 5.03 0.43 -13.49
N ARG A 179 3.93 -0.20 -13.92
CA ARG A 179 3.33 0.07 -15.25
C ARG A 179 2.97 1.54 -15.46
N SER A 180 2.51 2.20 -14.41
CA SER A 180 2.08 3.60 -14.43
C SER A 180 3.06 4.49 -13.68
N LEU A 181 4.36 4.20 -13.78
CA LEU A 181 5.41 4.86 -13.02
C LEU A 181 5.36 6.39 -13.14
N PHE A 182 5.02 6.93 -14.32
CA PHE A 182 4.88 8.37 -14.53
C PHE A 182 3.73 8.98 -13.71
N ILE A 183 2.64 8.22 -13.48
CA ILE A 183 1.54 8.66 -12.63
C ILE A 183 1.99 8.63 -11.17
N TYR A 184 2.56 7.51 -10.73
CA TYR A 184 2.98 7.36 -9.34
C TYR A 184 4.02 8.38 -8.91
N LYS A 185 5.05 8.63 -9.73
CA LYS A 185 6.12 9.61 -9.43
C LYS A 185 5.61 11.03 -9.21
N ARG A 186 4.42 11.36 -9.74
CA ARG A 186 3.83 12.69 -9.54
C ARG A 186 3.23 12.85 -8.14
N TRP A 187 2.76 11.76 -7.54
CA TRP A 187 1.98 11.79 -6.31
C TRP A 187 2.67 11.11 -5.14
N ILE A 188 3.59 10.21 -5.41
CA ILE A 188 4.22 9.34 -4.43
C ILE A 188 5.71 9.61 -4.40
N PRO A 189 6.21 10.22 -3.31
CA PRO A 189 7.63 10.58 -3.18
C PRO A 189 8.53 9.37 -2.96
N THR A 190 8.04 8.32 -2.32
CA THR A 190 8.82 7.12 -2.02
C THR A 190 8.28 5.90 -2.75
N ILE A 191 9.10 5.31 -3.62
CA ILE A 191 8.78 4.07 -4.34
C ILE A 191 9.76 2.99 -3.93
N SER A 192 9.23 1.92 -3.34
CA SER A 192 9.98 0.72 -2.98
C SER A 192 9.70 -0.38 -4.00
N THR A 193 10.75 -1.00 -4.51
CA THR A 193 10.64 -2.06 -5.54
C THR A 193 11.14 -3.39 -4.99
N ILE A 194 10.42 -4.45 -5.32
CA ILE A 194 10.81 -5.84 -5.02
C ILE A 194 11.27 -6.50 -6.31
N LYS A 195 12.43 -7.14 -6.26
CA LYS A 195 12.97 -7.94 -7.35
C LYS A 195 13.25 -9.35 -6.86
N GLY A 196 12.95 -10.36 -7.69
CA GLY A 196 13.40 -11.73 -7.43
C GLY A 196 14.91 -11.84 -7.63
N ASP A 197 15.58 -12.62 -6.77
CA ASP A 197 17.04 -12.82 -6.80
C ASP A 197 17.44 -14.17 -7.44
N GLY A 198 16.44 -14.88 -8.01
CA GLY A 198 16.67 -16.14 -8.77
C GLY A 198 16.82 -17.40 -7.92
N ASP A 199 17.07 -17.29 -6.62
CA ASP A 199 17.23 -18.38 -5.65
C ASP A 199 15.98 -18.60 -4.75
N GLY A 200 14.83 -18.04 -5.14
CA GLY A 200 13.61 -18.05 -4.33
C GLY A 200 13.56 -16.95 -3.27
N SER A 201 14.58 -16.11 -3.21
CA SER A 201 14.59 -14.91 -2.38
C SER A 201 14.20 -13.66 -3.16
N PHE A 202 13.90 -12.61 -2.41
CA PHE A 202 13.50 -11.31 -2.94
C PHE A 202 14.35 -10.20 -2.32
N LEU A 203 14.65 -9.19 -3.13
CA LEU A 203 15.37 -7.99 -2.72
C LEU A 203 14.40 -6.81 -2.75
N LEU A 204 14.11 -6.23 -1.59
CA LEU A 204 13.38 -4.98 -1.47
C LEU A 204 14.38 -3.81 -1.53
N ARG A 205 14.19 -2.90 -2.47
CA ARG A 205 14.94 -1.64 -2.60
C ARG A 205 13.99 -0.47 -2.44
N SER A 206 14.38 0.51 -1.63
CA SER A 206 13.62 1.74 -1.43
C SER A 206 14.44 2.92 -1.93
N ASN A 207 13.90 3.64 -2.92
CA ASN A 207 14.47 4.89 -3.41
C ASN A 207 13.85 6.04 -2.62
N GLY A 208 14.51 6.47 -1.55
CA GLY A 208 14.17 7.69 -0.80
C GLY A 208 15.20 8.77 -1.06
N SER A 209 14.87 10.02 -0.72
CA SER A 209 15.62 11.24 -1.08
C SER A 209 17.05 11.34 -0.54
N SER A 210 17.55 10.40 0.27
CA SER A 210 18.88 10.51 0.89
C SER A 210 19.75 9.25 0.81
N PHE A 211 19.19 8.04 0.82
CA PHE A 211 19.95 6.79 0.78
C PHE A 211 19.13 5.66 0.18
N GLU A 212 19.76 4.86 -0.69
CA GLU A 212 19.21 3.59 -1.15
C GLU A 212 19.30 2.58 0.00
N LYS A 213 18.15 2.11 0.50
CA LYS A 213 18.07 1.04 1.50
C LYS A 213 17.61 -0.23 0.81
N SER A 214 18.29 -1.34 1.08
CA SER A 214 17.91 -2.64 0.55
C SER A 214 17.79 -3.67 1.68
N ALA A 215 16.85 -4.62 1.51
CA ALA A 215 16.68 -5.74 2.41
C ALA A 215 16.38 -7.01 1.60
N LYS A 216 17.06 -8.12 1.92
CA LYS A 216 16.81 -9.43 1.31
C LYS A 216 15.91 -10.25 2.24
N TYR A 217 14.95 -10.95 1.67
CA TYR A 217 14.03 -11.81 2.41
C TYR A 217 13.62 -13.02 1.56
N SER A 218 13.14 -14.07 2.23
CA SER A 218 12.54 -15.25 1.60
C SER A 218 11.15 -15.48 2.18
N ILE A 219 10.28 -16.09 1.39
CA ILE A 219 8.96 -16.55 1.83
C ILE A 219 9.13 -18.04 2.09
N ALA A 220 9.10 -18.45 3.37
CA ALA A 220 9.00 -19.86 3.73
C ALA A 220 7.57 -20.33 3.44
N LEU A 221 7.45 -21.33 2.57
CA LEU A 221 6.20 -22.03 2.28
C LEU A 221 5.98 -23.16 3.27
#